data_70833d43644bd820a64532130877b9ee
#
_entry.id   70833d43644bd820a64532130877b9ee
#
_cell.length_a   1.000
_cell.length_b   1.000
_cell.length_c   1.000
_cell.angle_alpha   90.00
_cell.angle_beta   90.00
_cell.angle_gamma   90.00
#
_symmetry.space_group_name_H-M   'P 1'
#
loop_
_entity.id
_entity.type
_entity.pdbx_description
1 polymer ?
#
loop_
_entity_poly.entity_id
_entity_poly.type
_entity_poly.pdbx_seq_one_letter_code
_entity_poly.pdbx_strand_id
1 'polypeptide(L)'
;MVIASVGFSTNLARLLDTPADEYSPHTGKELVARKVRLLSAMAGHLSDPNFREFNVAQDVPSAQKVFAEWPIEVVVSPFELGVSAKYPWDRFEQDLSWAEKHPVIESCMAYHQRECDQNTFDLTSVLYAVDGPSCFTVSGPGRFEINDEGISVFTPCEKGNARYLLADEATYPAIIDCFSSLLSCPAGQH
;
A
#
# COMPACT_ATOMS: atom_id res chain seq x y z
N MET A 1 -0.24 7.89 14.52
CA MET A 1 0.65 6.94 13.76
C MET A 1 -0.02 6.65 12.43
N VAL A 2 0.75 6.37 11.37
CA VAL A 2 0.27 5.80 10.10
C VAL A 2 0.84 4.38 10.00
N ILE A 3 0.08 3.45 9.44
CA ILE A 3 0.55 2.10 9.14
C ILE A 3 0.55 1.95 7.61
N ALA A 4 1.70 1.60 7.03
CA ALA A 4 1.80 1.13 5.66
C ALA A 4 1.88 -0.41 5.68
N SER A 5 0.89 -1.06 5.07
CA SER A 5 0.83 -2.52 4.96
C SER A 5 1.13 -2.94 3.52
N VAL A 6 2.24 -3.63 3.34
CA VAL A 6 2.75 -4.04 2.03
C VAL A 6 2.99 -5.56 1.96
N GLY A 7 2.17 -6.30 2.65
CA GLY A 7 2.20 -7.76 2.72
C GLY A 7 0.87 -8.32 3.23
N PHE A 8 0.90 -9.54 3.74
CA PHE A 8 -0.32 -10.25 4.19
C PHE A 8 -0.96 -9.59 5.40
N SER A 9 -2.28 -9.67 5.49
CA SER A 9 -3.06 -9.05 6.56
C SER A 9 -3.00 -9.78 7.90
N THR A 10 -2.29 -10.91 8.00
CA THR A 10 -2.27 -11.80 9.18
C THR A 10 -1.87 -11.09 10.48
N ASN A 11 -0.83 -10.25 10.44
CA ASN A 11 -0.36 -9.51 11.62
C ASN A 11 -1.36 -8.43 12.06
N LEU A 12 -2.02 -7.76 11.11
CA LEU A 12 -3.03 -6.74 11.41
C LEU A 12 -4.32 -7.38 11.96
N ALA A 13 -4.74 -8.53 11.41
CA ALA A 13 -5.86 -9.28 11.92
C ALA A 13 -5.61 -9.73 13.37
N ARG A 14 -4.41 -10.26 13.67
CA ARG A 14 -4.00 -10.63 15.02
C ARG A 14 -3.94 -9.43 15.97
N LEU A 15 -3.48 -8.27 15.48
CA LEU A 15 -3.50 -7.04 16.26
C LEU A 15 -4.93 -6.68 16.69
N LEU A 16 -5.92 -6.78 15.80
CA LEU A 16 -7.33 -6.50 16.14
C LEU A 16 -7.87 -7.45 17.21
N ASP A 17 -7.38 -8.69 17.28
CA ASP A 17 -7.77 -9.72 18.27
C ASP A 17 -6.99 -9.65 19.58
N THR A 18 -5.97 -8.81 19.69
CA THR A 18 -5.16 -8.72 20.88
C THR A 18 -6.01 -8.23 22.06
N PRO A 19 -6.10 -8.99 23.18
CA PRO A 19 -6.82 -8.55 24.38
C PRO A 19 -6.07 -7.45 25.11
N ALA A 20 -6.73 -6.79 26.03
CA ALA A 20 -6.07 -5.96 27.04
C ALA A 20 -5.10 -6.79 27.88
N ASP A 21 -3.97 -6.21 28.29
CA ASP A 21 -2.90 -6.87 29.03
C ASP A 21 -2.33 -5.98 30.15
N GLU A 22 -1.22 -6.42 30.76
CA GLU A 22 -0.55 -5.66 31.83
C GLU A 22 0.08 -4.32 31.37
N TYR A 23 0.30 -4.13 30.07
CA TYR A 23 0.88 -2.92 29.49
C TYR A 23 -0.18 -1.95 29.03
N SER A 24 -1.41 -2.42 28.72
CA SER A 24 -2.50 -1.60 28.25
C SER A 24 -3.86 -2.14 28.65
N PRO A 25 -4.74 -1.32 29.24
CA PRO A 25 -6.13 -1.68 29.51
C PRO A 25 -7.00 -1.75 28.24
N HIS A 26 -6.44 -1.44 27.08
CA HIS A 26 -7.12 -1.41 25.79
C HIS A 26 -6.81 -2.62 24.97
N THR A 27 -7.84 -3.14 24.28
CA THR A 27 -7.67 -4.16 23.21
C THR A 27 -6.88 -3.59 22.03
N GLY A 28 -6.32 -4.46 21.19
CA GLY A 28 -5.62 -4.04 19.97
C GLY A 28 -6.49 -3.17 19.05
N LYS A 29 -7.77 -3.51 18.89
CA LYS A 29 -8.75 -2.71 18.12
C LYS A 29 -8.94 -1.30 18.69
N GLU A 30 -9.05 -1.18 20.02
CA GLU A 30 -9.14 0.12 20.69
C GLU A 30 -7.84 0.92 20.58
N LEU A 31 -6.68 0.27 20.63
CA LEU A 31 -5.38 0.92 20.43
C LEU A 31 -5.25 1.45 19.00
N VAL A 32 -5.66 0.67 18.00
CA VAL A 32 -5.73 1.13 16.61
C VAL A 32 -6.62 2.36 16.50
N ALA A 33 -7.85 2.31 17.00
CA ALA A 33 -8.78 3.43 16.96
C ALA A 33 -8.24 4.72 17.60
N ARG A 34 -7.40 4.59 18.64
CA ARG A 34 -6.85 5.73 19.39
C ARG A 34 -5.53 6.27 18.85
N LYS A 35 -4.70 5.40 18.27
CA LYS A 35 -3.28 5.73 17.97
C LYS A 35 -2.98 5.75 16.49
N VAL A 36 -3.77 5.08 15.66
CA VAL A 36 -3.60 5.03 14.20
C VAL A 36 -4.58 6.02 13.56
N ARG A 37 -4.09 6.84 12.64
CA ARG A 37 -4.92 7.77 11.86
C ARG A 37 -5.24 7.27 10.45
N LEU A 38 -4.41 6.35 9.92
CA LEU A 38 -4.51 5.85 8.57
C LEU A 38 -3.87 4.46 8.47
N LEU A 39 -4.54 3.55 7.78
CA LEU A 39 -3.96 2.35 7.19
C LEU A 39 -3.84 2.57 5.68
N SER A 40 -2.61 2.64 5.16
CA SER A 40 -2.34 2.59 3.73
C SER A 40 -1.93 1.16 3.38
N ALA A 41 -2.69 0.49 2.51
CA ALA A 41 -2.51 -0.94 2.23
C ALA A 41 -2.33 -1.22 0.74
N MET A 42 -1.21 -1.85 0.37
CA MET A 42 -1.09 -2.48 -0.95
C MET A 42 -1.90 -3.79 -0.93
N ALA A 43 -3.08 -3.77 -1.54
CA ALA A 43 -4.00 -4.90 -1.53
C ALA A 43 -5.03 -4.82 -2.66
N GLY A 44 -5.44 -5.99 -3.14
CA GLY A 44 -6.55 -6.16 -4.05
C GLY A 44 -6.29 -5.69 -5.48
N HIS A 45 -7.27 -5.99 -6.31
CA HIS A 45 -7.34 -5.60 -7.72
C HIS A 45 -8.80 -5.23 -8.02
N LEU A 46 -9.06 -4.01 -8.50
CA LEU A 46 -10.42 -3.50 -8.66
C LEU A 46 -10.90 -3.45 -10.10
N SER A 47 -9.98 -3.57 -11.06
CA SER A 47 -10.31 -3.54 -12.50
C SER A 47 -10.55 -4.92 -13.12
N ASP A 48 -10.17 -6.02 -12.46
CA ASP A 48 -10.45 -7.40 -12.89
C ASP A 48 -11.22 -8.17 -11.80
N PRO A 49 -12.50 -8.48 -12.00
CA PRO A 49 -13.34 -9.16 -11.01
C PRO A 49 -12.96 -10.63 -10.77
N ASN A 50 -12.00 -11.19 -11.52
CA ASN A 50 -11.53 -12.56 -11.35
C ASN A 50 -10.10 -12.62 -10.79
N PHE A 51 -9.45 -11.49 -10.58
CA PHE A 51 -8.07 -11.46 -10.14
C PHE A 51 -7.97 -11.59 -8.62
N ARG A 52 -7.19 -12.57 -8.18
CA ARG A 52 -6.83 -12.78 -6.77
C ARG A 52 -5.48 -12.14 -6.51
N GLU A 53 -5.49 -10.95 -5.93
CA GLU A 53 -4.26 -10.23 -5.60
C GLU A 53 -3.45 -11.00 -4.55
N PHE A 54 -2.12 -11.03 -4.71
CA PHE A 54 -1.23 -11.91 -3.96
C PHE A 54 -1.31 -11.70 -2.44
N ASN A 55 -1.23 -10.45 -1.95
CA ASN A 55 -1.25 -10.17 -0.52
C ASN A 55 -2.57 -10.59 0.14
N VAL A 56 -3.67 -10.46 -0.58
CA VAL A 56 -5.00 -10.92 -0.16
C VAL A 56 -5.10 -12.44 -0.22
N ALA A 57 -4.66 -13.05 -1.32
CA ALA A 57 -4.83 -14.47 -1.59
C ALA A 57 -4.05 -15.37 -0.63
N GLN A 58 -2.96 -14.87 -0.02
CA GLN A 58 -2.14 -15.66 0.91
C GLN A 58 -2.81 -15.90 2.27
N ASP A 59 -3.72 -15.01 2.69
CA ASP A 59 -4.47 -15.16 3.94
C ASP A 59 -5.83 -14.44 3.83
N VAL A 60 -6.75 -15.06 3.09
CA VAL A 60 -8.08 -14.51 2.83
C VAL A 60 -8.86 -14.21 4.11
N PRO A 61 -8.92 -15.11 5.13
CA PRO A 61 -9.64 -14.80 6.37
C PRO A 61 -9.10 -13.57 7.11
N SER A 62 -7.79 -13.41 7.14
CA SER A 62 -7.18 -12.22 7.77
C SER A 62 -7.45 -10.95 6.98
N ALA A 63 -7.42 -10.99 5.65
CA ALA A 63 -7.77 -9.86 4.82
C ALA A 63 -9.25 -9.48 4.99
N GLN A 64 -10.17 -10.44 4.96
CA GLN A 64 -11.59 -10.22 5.24
C GLN A 64 -11.78 -9.53 6.59
N LYS A 65 -11.16 -10.03 7.64
CA LYS A 65 -11.25 -9.46 8.98
C LYS A 65 -10.73 -8.03 9.04
N VAL A 66 -9.54 -7.76 8.50
CA VAL A 66 -8.95 -6.43 8.52
C VAL A 66 -9.83 -5.42 7.81
N PHE A 67 -10.26 -5.69 6.59
CA PHE A 67 -11.06 -4.73 5.83
C PHE A 67 -12.50 -4.58 6.35
N ALA A 68 -13.06 -5.59 7.02
CA ALA A 68 -14.38 -5.51 7.64
C ALA A 68 -14.36 -4.79 9.00
N GLU A 69 -13.29 -4.94 9.78
CA GLU A 69 -13.27 -4.53 11.19
C GLU A 69 -12.33 -3.38 11.51
N TRP A 70 -11.51 -2.91 10.56
CA TRP A 70 -10.57 -1.82 10.82
C TRP A 70 -11.30 -0.55 11.24
N PRO A 71 -11.00 0.02 12.41
CA PRO A 71 -11.87 1.02 13.02
C PRO A 71 -11.69 2.45 12.51
N ILE A 72 -10.69 2.67 11.64
CA ILE A 72 -10.34 4.01 11.12
C ILE A 72 -10.17 3.96 9.61
N GLU A 73 -9.80 5.09 9.01
CA GLU A 73 -9.61 5.21 7.56
C GLU A 73 -8.60 4.21 6.99
N VAL A 74 -8.99 3.60 5.89
CA VAL A 74 -8.16 2.72 5.06
C VAL A 74 -8.04 3.32 3.68
N VAL A 75 -6.82 3.42 3.15
CA VAL A 75 -6.60 3.76 1.75
C VAL A 75 -5.86 2.60 1.08
N VAL A 76 -6.50 2.04 0.08
CA VAL A 76 -5.98 0.90 -0.66
C VAL A 76 -5.20 1.39 -1.88
N SER A 77 -3.97 0.91 -2.04
CA SER A 77 -3.20 1.00 -3.28
C SER A 77 -3.39 -0.31 -4.04
N PRO A 78 -4.23 -0.34 -5.09
CA PRO A 78 -4.56 -1.58 -5.77
C PRO A 78 -3.44 -2.02 -6.72
N PHE A 79 -3.42 -3.32 -7.06
CA PHE A 79 -2.45 -3.96 -7.93
C PHE A 79 -2.27 -3.24 -9.28
N GLU A 80 -3.37 -2.86 -9.94
CA GLU A 80 -3.35 -2.20 -11.23
C GLU A 80 -2.59 -0.87 -11.23
N LEU A 81 -2.61 -0.12 -10.14
CA LEU A 81 -1.83 1.11 -10.02
C LEU A 81 -0.33 0.81 -10.05
N GLY A 82 0.12 -0.16 -9.24
CA GLY A 82 1.54 -0.50 -9.13
C GLY A 82 2.13 -1.13 -10.40
N VAL A 83 1.31 -1.83 -11.18
CA VAL A 83 1.71 -2.41 -12.47
C VAL A 83 1.76 -1.36 -13.58
N SER A 84 0.92 -0.33 -13.50
CA SER A 84 0.79 0.67 -14.55
C SER A 84 1.71 1.87 -14.34
N ALA A 85 1.84 2.37 -13.12
CA ALA A 85 2.77 3.45 -12.75
C ALA A 85 4.20 2.90 -12.55
N LYS A 86 4.79 2.38 -13.62
CA LYS A 86 6.15 1.80 -13.55
C LYS A 86 7.21 2.88 -13.40
N TYR A 87 8.21 2.59 -12.57
CA TYR A 87 9.41 3.41 -12.48
C TYR A 87 10.37 3.01 -13.61
N PRO A 88 10.64 3.89 -14.60
CA PRO A 88 11.54 3.57 -15.69
C PRO A 88 12.95 3.25 -15.17
N TRP A 89 13.59 2.20 -15.71
CA TRP A 89 14.87 1.73 -15.20
C TRP A 89 15.96 2.81 -15.23
N ASP A 90 16.12 3.51 -16.35
CA ASP A 90 17.14 4.55 -16.49
C ASP A 90 17.02 5.64 -15.41
N ARG A 91 15.79 6.04 -15.10
CA ARG A 91 15.51 7.02 -14.06
C ARG A 91 15.74 6.46 -12.67
N PHE A 92 15.30 5.23 -12.43
CA PHE A 92 15.48 4.52 -11.16
C PHE A 92 16.97 4.35 -10.82
N GLU A 93 17.79 3.95 -11.79
CA GLU A 93 19.24 3.85 -11.65
C GLU A 93 19.89 5.22 -11.39
N GLN A 94 19.49 6.25 -12.15
CA GLN A 94 19.98 7.61 -11.96
C GLN A 94 19.66 8.15 -10.56
N ASP A 95 18.43 8.01 -10.09
CA ASP A 95 17.97 8.53 -8.81
C ASP A 95 18.64 7.84 -7.61
N LEU A 96 19.10 6.61 -7.77
CA LEU A 96 19.82 5.83 -6.75
C LEU A 96 21.35 5.84 -6.92
N SER A 97 21.89 6.63 -7.88
CA SER A 97 23.33 6.68 -8.20
C SER A 97 24.19 7.36 -7.15
N TRP A 98 23.61 7.95 -6.11
CA TRP A 98 24.35 8.57 -5.00
C TRP A 98 25.14 7.57 -4.14
N ALA A 99 24.93 6.27 -4.30
CA ALA A 99 25.76 5.21 -3.72
C ALA A 99 26.32 4.31 -4.85
N GLU A 100 27.63 4.06 -4.84
CA GLU A 100 28.33 3.22 -5.83
C GLU A 100 27.69 1.81 -5.95
N LYS A 101 27.21 1.26 -4.83
CA LYS A 101 26.46 0.00 -4.75
C LYS A 101 25.22 0.24 -3.92
N HIS A 102 24.14 0.65 -4.59
CA HIS A 102 22.89 0.88 -3.90
C HIS A 102 22.16 -0.46 -3.67
N PRO A 103 21.80 -0.83 -2.42
CA PRO A 103 21.24 -2.16 -2.12
C PRO A 103 19.94 -2.45 -2.87
N VAL A 104 19.15 -1.43 -3.20
CA VAL A 104 17.91 -1.60 -3.98
C VAL A 104 18.22 -1.97 -5.43
N ILE A 105 19.18 -1.31 -6.07
CA ILE A 105 19.63 -1.66 -7.44
C ILE A 105 20.18 -3.09 -7.46
N GLU A 106 21.09 -3.41 -6.55
CA GLU A 106 21.68 -4.76 -6.45
C GLU A 106 20.61 -5.84 -6.23
N SER A 107 19.60 -5.55 -5.40
CA SER A 107 18.50 -6.48 -5.15
C SER A 107 17.61 -6.66 -6.38
N CYS A 108 17.27 -5.58 -7.11
CA CYS A 108 16.50 -5.64 -8.34
C CYS A 108 17.24 -6.44 -9.41
N MET A 109 18.55 -6.18 -9.59
CA MET A 109 19.38 -6.93 -10.54
C MET A 109 19.48 -8.42 -10.19
N ALA A 110 19.63 -8.74 -8.88
CA ALA A 110 19.67 -10.13 -8.43
C ALA A 110 18.35 -10.87 -8.64
N TYR A 111 17.22 -10.17 -8.43
CA TYR A 111 15.88 -10.75 -8.58
C TYR A 111 15.48 -10.94 -10.05
N HIS A 112 15.61 -9.88 -10.86
CA HIS A 112 15.17 -9.90 -12.24
C HIS A 112 16.21 -10.47 -13.21
N GLN A 113 17.49 -10.52 -12.81
CA GLN A 113 18.64 -10.91 -13.64
C GLN A 113 18.78 -10.06 -14.92
N ARG A 114 18.20 -8.89 -14.95
CA ARG A 114 18.23 -7.90 -16.04
C ARG A 114 17.75 -6.54 -15.59
N GLU A 115 18.12 -5.51 -16.31
CA GLU A 115 17.54 -4.18 -16.22
C GLU A 115 16.09 -4.21 -16.72
N CYS A 116 15.18 -3.66 -15.93
CA CYS A 116 13.77 -3.55 -16.31
C CYS A 116 13.07 -2.49 -15.47
N ASP A 117 12.02 -1.87 -16.04
CA ASP A 117 11.15 -0.95 -15.33
C ASP A 117 10.55 -1.62 -14.10
N GLN A 118 10.57 -0.91 -12.98
CA GLN A 118 10.14 -1.45 -11.70
C GLN A 118 8.65 -1.21 -11.47
N ASN A 119 7.93 -2.25 -11.10
CA ASN A 119 6.58 -2.09 -10.58
C ASN A 119 6.61 -1.38 -9.22
N THR A 120 5.63 -0.50 -8.98
CA THR A 120 5.62 0.37 -7.79
C THR A 120 4.59 -0.04 -6.73
N PHE A 121 4.21 -1.31 -6.69
CA PHE A 121 3.17 -1.85 -5.82
C PHE A 121 3.21 -1.30 -4.39
N ASP A 122 4.30 -1.59 -3.69
CA ASP A 122 4.48 -1.20 -2.29
C ASP A 122 4.83 0.28 -2.17
N LEU A 123 5.58 0.80 -3.14
CA LEU A 123 6.03 2.19 -3.17
C LEU A 123 4.86 3.17 -3.17
N THR A 124 3.79 2.90 -3.94
CA THR A 124 2.60 3.78 -3.98
C THR A 124 1.88 3.82 -2.64
N SER A 125 1.74 2.68 -1.96
CA SER A 125 1.16 2.62 -0.63
C SER A 125 2.00 3.36 0.41
N VAL A 126 3.33 3.21 0.36
CA VAL A 126 4.26 3.89 1.27
C VAL A 126 4.27 5.40 0.99
N LEU A 127 4.34 5.82 -0.27
CA LEU A 127 4.30 7.23 -0.64
C LEU A 127 3.02 7.91 -0.13
N TYR A 128 1.86 7.27 -0.31
CA TYR A 128 0.62 7.80 0.24
C TYR A 128 0.64 7.89 1.77
N ALA A 129 1.23 6.91 2.45
CA ALA A 129 1.35 6.92 3.91
C ALA A 129 2.21 8.08 4.43
N VAL A 130 3.21 8.52 3.67
CA VAL A 130 4.16 9.59 4.02
C VAL A 130 3.65 10.96 3.61
N ASP A 131 3.26 11.10 2.34
CA ASP A 131 2.98 12.40 1.69
C ASP A 131 1.48 12.67 1.46
N GLY A 132 0.61 11.68 1.73
CA GLY A 132 -0.83 11.81 1.53
C GLY A 132 -1.21 11.83 0.04
N PRO A 133 -2.27 12.58 -0.31
CA PRO A 133 -2.84 12.54 -1.67
C PRO A 133 -2.11 13.39 -2.72
N SER A 134 -0.98 14.04 -2.38
CA SER A 134 -0.33 15.06 -3.25
C SER A 134 -0.09 14.60 -4.68
N CYS A 135 0.30 13.33 -4.88
CA CYS A 135 0.62 12.77 -6.20
C CYS A 135 -0.49 11.84 -6.73
N PHE A 136 -1.60 11.68 -6.00
CA PHE A 136 -2.59 10.66 -6.30
C PHE A 136 -3.99 11.25 -6.51
N THR A 137 -4.75 10.62 -7.40
CA THR A 137 -6.21 10.75 -7.39
C THR A 137 -6.79 9.69 -6.48
N VAL A 138 -7.65 10.10 -5.53
CA VAL A 138 -8.25 9.21 -4.52
C VAL A 138 -9.76 9.11 -4.76
N SER A 139 -10.29 7.90 -4.62
CA SER A 139 -11.73 7.65 -4.77
C SER A 139 -12.57 8.39 -3.73
N GLY A 140 -13.88 8.46 -3.95
CA GLY A 140 -14.85 8.74 -2.90
C GLY A 140 -14.83 7.66 -1.82
N PRO A 141 -15.50 7.89 -0.65
CA PRO A 141 -15.58 6.90 0.41
C PRO A 141 -16.40 5.67 0.00
N GLY A 142 -16.06 4.53 0.57
CA GLY A 142 -16.73 3.28 0.31
C GLY A 142 -16.35 2.18 1.29
N ARG A 143 -16.75 0.97 0.97
CA ARG A 143 -16.33 -0.26 1.64
C ARG A 143 -15.43 -1.04 0.71
N PHE A 144 -14.31 -1.51 1.24
CA PHE A 144 -13.43 -2.44 0.56
C PHE A 144 -13.62 -3.81 1.21
N GLU A 145 -14.06 -4.78 0.44
CA GLU A 145 -14.46 -6.09 0.93
C GLU A 145 -13.72 -7.18 0.15
N ILE A 146 -13.46 -8.30 0.81
CA ILE A 146 -12.83 -9.48 0.22
C ILE A 146 -13.85 -10.61 0.30
N ASN A 147 -14.16 -11.22 -0.83
CA ASN A 147 -15.07 -12.38 -0.87
C ASN A 147 -14.34 -13.68 -0.46
N ASP A 148 -15.07 -14.78 -0.36
CA ASP A 148 -14.53 -16.08 0.07
C ASP A 148 -13.51 -16.66 -0.92
N GLU A 149 -13.55 -16.24 -2.18
CA GLU A 149 -12.57 -16.60 -3.21
C GLU A 149 -11.28 -15.76 -3.13
N GLY A 150 -11.24 -14.72 -2.28
CA GLY A 150 -10.10 -13.81 -2.15
C GLY A 150 -10.08 -12.71 -3.23
N ILE A 151 -11.23 -12.39 -3.80
CA ILE A 151 -11.39 -11.30 -4.75
C ILE A 151 -11.84 -10.05 -4.01
N SER A 152 -11.23 -8.92 -4.34
CA SER A 152 -11.55 -7.63 -3.74
C SER A 152 -12.66 -6.91 -4.51
N VAL A 153 -13.55 -6.28 -3.74
CA VAL A 153 -14.66 -5.48 -4.25
C VAL A 153 -14.70 -4.14 -3.53
N PHE A 154 -14.87 -3.05 -4.26
CA PHE A 154 -15.12 -1.73 -3.68
C PHE A 154 -16.54 -1.30 -3.96
N THR A 155 -17.31 -1.01 -2.89
CA THR A 155 -18.68 -0.52 -2.97
C THR A 155 -18.72 0.93 -2.47
N PRO A 156 -19.05 1.93 -3.33
CA PRO A 156 -19.21 3.31 -2.90
C PRO A 156 -20.25 3.44 -1.79
N CYS A 157 -19.92 4.13 -0.70
CA CYS A 157 -20.80 4.34 0.43
C CYS A 157 -20.35 5.58 1.22
N GLU A 158 -21.23 6.55 1.43
CA GLU A 158 -20.89 7.80 2.16
C GLU A 158 -20.34 7.58 3.58
N LYS A 159 -20.76 6.51 4.24
CA LYS A 159 -20.33 6.14 5.59
C LYS A 159 -19.20 5.10 5.60
N GLY A 160 -18.66 4.76 4.44
CA GLY A 160 -17.53 3.83 4.33
C GLY A 160 -16.25 4.46 4.86
N ASN A 161 -15.38 3.64 5.44
CA ASN A 161 -14.07 4.06 5.95
C ASN A 161 -12.93 3.74 4.99
N ALA A 162 -13.23 3.19 3.82
CA ALA A 162 -12.23 2.84 2.82
C ALA A 162 -12.26 3.80 1.62
N ARG A 163 -11.08 4.01 1.05
CA ARG A 163 -10.85 4.67 -0.25
C ARG A 163 -9.80 3.87 -1.00
N TYR A 164 -9.63 4.12 -2.28
CA TYR A 164 -8.51 3.56 -3.04
C TYR A 164 -7.87 4.61 -3.94
N LEU A 165 -6.61 4.37 -4.29
CA LEU A 165 -5.85 5.18 -5.23
C LEU A 165 -6.24 4.77 -6.66
N LEU A 166 -6.58 5.74 -7.50
CA LEU A 166 -6.98 5.47 -8.87
C LEU A 166 -5.76 5.21 -9.76
N ALA A 167 -5.86 4.19 -10.60
CA ALA A 167 -4.93 3.94 -11.68
C ALA A 167 -5.30 4.84 -12.86
N ASP A 168 -4.82 6.08 -12.86
CA ASP A 168 -5.06 7.09 -13.88
C ASP A 168 -3.75 7.45 -14.59
N GLU A 169 -3.66 7.17 -15.89
CA GLU A 169 -2.46 7.41 -16.70
C GLU A 169 -1.99 8.88 -16.63
N ALA A 170 -2.89 9.82 -16.45
CA ALA A 170 -2.54 11.24 -16.34
C ALA A 170 -1.74 11.54 -15.05
N THR A 171 -1.84 10.71 -14.02
CA THR A 171 -1.15 10.89 -12.73
C THR A 171 0.18 10.16 -12.63
N TYR A 172 0.46 9.16 -13.47
CA TYR A 172 1.69 8.36 -13.37
C TYR A 172 2.98 9.18 -13.42
N PRO A 173 3.15 10.17 -14.32
CA PRO A 173 4.36 11.00 -14.32
C PRO A 173 4.57 11.72 -12.98
N ALA A 174 3.51 12.26 -12.36
CA ALA A 174 3.60 12.94 -11.08
C ALA A 174 3.98 11.98 -9.95
N ILE A 175 3.45 10.74 -9.95
CA ILE A 175 3.81 9.69 -8.98
C ILE A 175 5.32 9.36 -9.09
N ILE A 176 5.82 9.19 -10.32
CA ILE A 176 7.24 8.91 -10.55
C ILE A 176 8.13 10.10 -10.16
N ASP A 177 7.69 11.34 -10.43
CA ASP A 177 8.40 12.55 -10.00
C ASP A 177 8.49 12.65 -8.46
N CYS A 178 7.42 12.27 -7.76
CA CYS A 178 7.43 12.19 -6.28
C CYS A 178 8.43 11.15 -5.78
N PHE A 179 8.47 9.94 -6.37
CA PHE A 179 9.49 8.94 -6.01
C PHE A 179 10.91 9.46 -6.27
N SER A 180 11.14 10.02 -7.46
CA SER A 180 12.44 10.58 -7.83
C SER A 180 12.92 11.62 -6.83
N SER A 181 12.05 12.54 -6.43
CA SER A 181 12.39 13.59 -5.47
C SER A 181 12.80 13.05 -4.09
N LEU A 182 12.24 11.90 -3.68
CA LEU A 182 12.54 11.26 -2.39
C LEU A 182 13.75 10.33 -2.45
N LEU A 183 14.03 9.72 -3.61
CA LEU A 183 15.09 8.71 -3.75
C LEU A 183 16.40 9.27 -4.22
N SER A 184 16.42 10.47 -4.83
CA SER A 184 17.63 11.05 -5.45
C SER A 184 18.67 11.59 -4.46
N CYS A 185 18.42 11.51 -3.15
CA CYS A 185 19.42 11.91 -2.16
C CYS A 185 19.47 10.93 -0.97
N PRO A 186 20.64 10.84 -0.29
CA PRO A 186 20.80 10.00 0.89
C PRO A 186 19.81 10.37 2.01
N ALA A 187 19.37 9.36 2.77
CA ALA A 187 18.49 9.57 3.92
C ALA A 187 19.10 10.59 4.91
N GLY A 188 18.30 11.55 5.35
CA GLY A 188 18.71 12.58 6.31
C GLY A 188 19.24 13.89 5.69
N GLN A 189 19.16 14.04 4.37
CA GLN A 189 19.48 15.28 3.65
C GLN A 189 18.24 16.00 3.12
N HIS A 190 17.02 15.63 3.60
CA HIS A 190 15.74 16.26 3.29
C HIS A 190 15.31 17.24 4.37
#